data_14024a1b04250a7738f55dfa55de776d
#
_entry.id   14024a1b04250a7738f55dfa55de776d
#
_cell.length_a   1.000
_cell.length_b   1.000
_cell.length_c   1.000
_cell.angle_alpha   90.00
_cell.angle_beta   90.00
_cell.angle_gamma   90.00
#
_symmetry.space_group_name_H-M   'P 1'
#
loop_
_entity.id
_entity.type
_entity.pdbx_description
1 polymer ?
#
loop_
_entity_poly.entity_id
_entity_poly.type
_entity_poly.pdbx_seq_one_letter_code
_entity_poly.pdbx_strand_id
1 'polypeptide(L)'
;MIIEPFDIGNIDIVAAILDKMWSKDIFKGIKHSFELSREVVLNMFLDQELALQACDDDGKMQAVAFARMKSGVNTSDQWIEIFLEDKDDEEREKVLEATGYLLRTESDLLDVMSEDSAKFSFLVSYRRGYAKALQQRLMQLLINRGVRLTYHITVSTCSWQYFPSHGFEKVHEELVERFSTPAQPYYLYIYRKRID
;
A
#
# COMPACT_ATOMS: atom_id res chain seq x y z
N MET A 1 15.42 -14.44 12.67
CA MET A 1 14.52 -13.80 11.66
C MET A 1 14.42 -14.72 10.46
N ILE A 2 13.22 -15.14 10.12
CA ILE A 2 12.89 -15.98 8.97
C ILE A 2 12.08 -15.13 7.99
N ILE A 3 12.44 -15.14 6.70
CA ILE A 3 11.68 -14.49 5.63
C ILE A 3 11.03 -15.58 4.78
N GLU A 4 9.73 -15.50 4.63
CA GLU A 4 8.89 -16.50 3.97
C GLU A 4 7.75 -15.85 3.16
N PRO A 5 7.06 -16.59 2.28
CA PRO A 5 5.83 -16.14 1.67
C PRO A 5 4.81 -15.68 2.74
N PHE A 6 4.03 -14.67 2.41
CA PHE A 6 3.01 -14.15 3.32
C PHE A 6 1.96 -15.21 3.61
N ASP A 7 1.70 -15.47 4.88
CA ASP A 7 0.59 -16.31 5.32
C ASP A 7 -0.71 -15.49 5.32
N ILE A 8 -1.66 -15.88 4.49
CA ILE A 8 -2.98 -15.23 4.39
C ILE A 8 -3.74 -15.24 5.73
N GLY A 9 -3.43 -16.16 6.63
CA GLY A 9 -3.96 -16.15 8.00
C GLY A 9 -3.60 -14.89 8.80
N ASN A 10 -2.58 -14.13 8.37
CA ASN A 10 -2.19 -12.86 8.96
C ASN A 10 -2.87 -11.64 8.31
N ILE A 11 -3.83 -11.82 7.39
CA ILE A 11 -4.47 -10.72 6.65
C ILE A 11 -5.12 -9.69 7.58
N ASP A 12 -5.76 -10.14 8.65
CA ASP A 12 -6.44 -9.26 9.59
C ASP A 12 -5.45 -8.39 10.40
N ILE A 13 -4.23 -8.88 10.60
CA ILE A 13 -3.15 -8.07 11.21
C ILE A 13 -2.76 -6.93 10.27
N VAL A 14 -2.64 -7.22 8.97
CA VAL A 14 -2.31 -6.22 7.96
C VAL A 14 -3.44 -5.20 7.80
N ALA A 15 -4.70 -5.68 7.76
CA ALA A 15 -5.88 -4.83 7.71
C ALA A 15 -5.96 -3.88 8.92
N ALA A 16 -5.70 -4.38 10.14
CA ALA A 16 -5.68 -3.55 11.34
C ALA A 16 -4.58 -2.47 11.31
N ILE A 17 -3.44 -2.75 10.68
CA ILE A 17 -2.39 -1.75 10.48
C ILE A 17 -2.86 -0.66 9.52
N LEU A 18 -3.45 -1.05 8.39
CA LEU A 18 -3.97 -0.13 7.39
C LEU A 18 -5.09 0.74 7.96
N ASP A 19 -6.05 0.14 8.65
CA ASP A 19 -7.13 0.85 9.33
C ASP A 19 -6.60 1.90 10.31
N LYS A 20 -5.66 1.52 11.16
CA LYS A 20 -5.01 2.45 12.09
C LYS A 20 -4.30 3.61 11.39
N MET A 21 -3.72 3.36 10.21
CA MET A 21 -3.03 4.39 9.43
C MET A 21 -4.01 5.38 8.80
N TRP A 22 -5.17 4.90 8.30
CA TRP A 22 -6.07 5.66 7.45
C TRP A 22 -7.39 6.09 8.12
N SER A 23 -7.71 5.57 9.31
CA SER A 23 -8.96 5.93 10.02
C SER A 23 -9.08 7.42 10.38
N LYS A 24 -7.96 8.15 10.42
CA LYS A 24 -7.93 9.57 10.76
C LYS A 24 -8.10 10.51 9.57
N ASP A 25 -7.87 10.01 8.36
CA ASP A 25 -7.90 10.77 7.10
C ASP A 25 -8.74 10.07 6.03
N ILE A 26 -8.19 9.11 5.29
CA ILE A 26 -8.85 8.49 4.13
C ILE A 26 -10.14 7.77 4.54
N PHE A 27 -10.15 7.04 5.66
CA PHE A 27 -11.31 6.28 6.15
C PHE A 27 -12.08 6.96 7.27
N LYS A 28 -11.86 8.26 7.45
CA LYS A 28 -12.50 9.03 8.51
C LYS A 28 -14.02 8.96 8.44
N GLY A 29 -14.63 8.48 9.52
CA GLY A 29 -16.10 8.40 9.67
C GLY A 29 -16.75 7.21 8.96
N ILE A 30 -15.97 6.26 8.41
CA ILE A 30 -16.47 4.98 7.92
C ILE A 30 -16.64 4.03 9.12
N LYS A 31 -17.84 3.49 9.31
CA LYS A 31 -18.17 2.63 10.45
C LYS A 31 -17.47 1.26 10.38
N HIS A 32 -17.36 0.71 9.15
CA HIS A 32 -16.73 -0.58 8.86
C HIS A 32 -15.34 -0.40 8.23
N SER A 33 -14.53 0.52 8.76
CA SER A 33 -13.22 0.87 8.20
C SER A 33 -12.20 -0.28 8.26
N PHE A 34 -12.31 -1.16 9.26
CA PHE A 34 -11.47 -2.36 9.36
C PHE A 34 -11.78 -3.35 8.23
N GLU A 35 -13.06 -3.65 7.99
CA GLU A 35 -13.50 -4.53 6.91
C GLU A 35 -13.12 -3.94 5.54
N LEU A 36 -13.29 -2.62 5.37
CA LEU A 36 -12.84 -1.93 4.17
C LEU A 36 -11.31 -2.04 3.99
N SER A 37 -10.55 -1.88 5.06
CA SER A 37 -9.09 -2.06 5.04
C SER A 37 -8.69 -3.46 4.58
N ARG A 38 -9.42 -4.48 5.02
CA ARG A 38 -9.20 -5.87 4.62
C ARG A 38 -9.45 -6.06 3.12
N GLU A 39 -10.54 -5.51 2.59
CA GLU A 39 -10.85 -5.56 1.16
C GLU A 39 -9.83 -4.78 0.31
N VAL A 40 -9.39 -3.61 0.76
CA VAL A 40 -8.31 -2.85 0.10
C VAL A 40 -7.02 -3.65 0.04
N VAL A 41 -6.62 -4.29 1.14
CA VAL A 41 -5.41 -5.14 1.16
C VAL A 41 -5.54 -6.29 0.17
N LEU A 42 -6.67 -7.00 0.16
CA LEU A 42 -6.90 -8.15 -0.71
C LEU A 42 -6.95 -7.76 -2.20
N ASN A 43 -7.66 -6.69 -2.52
CA ASN A 43 -7.94 -6.34 -3.92
C ASN A 43 -6.89 -5.42 -4.54
N MET A 44 -6.31 -4.50 -3.77
CA MET A 44 -5.41 -3.48 -4.30
C MET A 44 -3.92 -3.72 -3.98
N PHE A 45 -3.60 -4.38 -2.85
CA PHE A 45 -2.22 -4.48 -2.38
C PHE A 45 -1.63 -5.86 -2.51
N LEU A 46 -2.38 -6.92 -2.17
CA LEU A 46 -1.86 -8.27 -2.10
C LEU A 46 -1.69 -8.89 -3.49
N ASP A 47 -0.47 -9.35 -3.76
CA ASP A 47 -0.15 -10.31 -4.82
C ASP A 47 0.57 -11.47 -4.14
N GLN A 48 -0.04 -12.64 -4.13
CA GLN A 48 0.47 -13.80 -3.39
C GLN A 48 1.88 -14.22 -3.82
N GLU A 49 2.25 -13.98 -5.07
CA GLU A 49 3.59 -14.31 -5.57
C GLU A 49 4.65 -13.28 -5.15
N LEU A 50 4.22 -12.06 -4.80
CA LEU A 50 5.08 -10.95 -4.43
C LEU A 50 4.74 -10.43 -3.02
N ALA A 51 4.24 -11.30 -2.16
CA ALA A 51 3.96 -11.01 -0.77
C ALA A 51 4.90 -11.81 0.14
N LEU A 52 5.60 -11.11 1.02
CA LEU A 52 6.53 -11.69 1.97
C LEU A 52 6.21 -11.22 3.39
N GLN A 53 6.46 -12.09 4.35
CA GLN A 53 6.52 -11.75 5.77
C GLN A 53 7.87 -12.11 6.37
N ALA A 54 8.24 -11.42 7.45
CA ALA A 54 9.40 -11.76 8.24
C ALA A 54 8.98 -12.02 9.68
N CYS A 55 9.28 -13.24 10.14
CA CYS A 55 8.94 -13.72 11.48
C CYS A 55 10.17 -13.73 12.39
N ASP A 56 9.93 -13.57 13.69
CA ASP A 56 10.94 -13.83 14.71
C ASP A 56 11.14 -15.34 14.96
N ASP A 57 11.98 -15.64 15.93
CA ASP A 57 12.33 -17.04 16.24
C ASP A 57 11.16 -17.81 16.89
N ASP A 58 10.14 -17.10 17.37
CA ASP A 58 8.89 -17.66 17.90
C ASP A 58 7.80 -17.81 16.80
N GLY A 59 8.12 -17.51 15.55
CA GLY A 59 7.20 -17.58 14.41
C GLY A 59 6.22 -16.41 14.31
N LYS A 60 6.37 -15.37 15.14
CA LYS A 60 5.49 -14.20 15.12
C LYS A 60 5.91 -13.23 14.02
N MET A 61 4.96 -12.83 13.16
CA MET A 61 5.19 -11.82 12.12
C MET A 61 5.64 -10.49 12.73
N GLN A 62 6.79 -9.99 12.29
CA GLN A 62 7.39 -8.73 12.70
C GLN A 62 7.42 -7.69 11.59
N ALA A 63 7.29 -8.11 10.35
CA ALA A 63 7.21 -7.22 9.20
C ALA A 63 6.52 -7.93 8.03
N VAL A 64 5.95 -7.12 7.14
CA VAL A 64 5.27 -7.56 5.91
C VAL A 64 5.60 -6.62 4.77
N ALA A 65 5.74 -7.16 3.56
CA ALA A 65 5.97 -6.39 2.35
C ALA A 65 5.24 -7.02 1.16
N PHE A 66 4.50 -6.21 0.42
CA PHE A 66 3.79 -6.59 -0.79
C PHE A 66 4.26 -5.74 -1.97
N ALA A 67 4.34 -6.36 -3.14
CA ALA A 67 4.54 -5.65 -4.40
C ALA A 67 3.61 -6.22 -5.47
N ARG A 68 3.36 -5.44 -6.52
CA ARG A 68 2.63 -5.88 -7.73
C ARG A 68 3.40 -5.43 -8.96
N MET A 69 3.44 -6.27 -9.99
CA MET A 69 3.86 -5.85 -11.33
C MET A 69 2.88 -4.80 -11.86
N LYS A 70 3.31 -3.94 -12.80
CA LYS A 70 2.39 -2.99 -13.44
C LYS A 70 1.12 -3.67 -13.95
N SER A 71 1.25 -4.80 -14.62
CA SER A 71 0.13 -5.57 -15.16
C SER A 71 -0.82 -6.14 -14.10
N GLY A 72 -0.40 -6.23 -12.85
CA GLY A 72 -1.20 -6.72 -11.72
C GLY A 72 -1.85 -5.61 -10.88
N VAL A 73 -1.58 -4.33 -11.19
CA VAL A 73 -2.24 -3.22 -10.47
C VAL A 73 -3.73 -3.22 -10.78
N ASN A 74 -4.54 -3.30 -9.75
CA ASN A 74 -5.99 -3.40 -9.88
C ASN A 74 -6.66 -2.04 -9.67
N THR A 75 -7.33 -1.55 -10.71
CA THR A 75 -8.16 -0.34 -10.69
C THR A 75 -9.66 -0.66 -10.82
N SER A 76 -10.03 -1.95 -10.76
CA SER A 76 -11.44 -2.37 -10.80
C SER A 76 -12.16 -1.97 -9.52
N ASP A 77 -13.40 -1.53 -9.67
CA ASP A 77 -14.31 -1.14 -8.60
C ASP A 77 -15.33 -2.24 -8.21
N GLN A 78 -15.33 -3.39 -8.92
CA GLN A 78 -16.31 -4.45 -8.71
C GLN A 78 -16.39 -4.96 -7.26
N TRP A 79 -15.24 -5.05 -6.57
CA TRP A 79 -15.20 -5.47 -5.17
C TRP A 79 -15.86 -4.45 -4.23
N ILE A 80 -15.92 -3.17 -4.62
CA ILE A 80 -16.54 -2.10 -3.84
C ILE A 80 -18.05 -2.28 -3.85
N GLU A 81 -18.65 -2.62 -4.98
CA GLU A 81 -20.08 -2.89 -5.10
C GLU A 81 -20.51 -4.02 -4.15
N ILE A 82 -19.73 -5.11 -4.09
CA ILE A 82 -19.95 -6.23 -3.17
C ILE A 82 -19.86 -5.78 -1.73
N PHE A 83 -18.84 -5.00 -1.39
CA PHE A 83 -18.65 -4.47 -0.04
C PHE A 83 -19.81 -3.58 0.41
N LEU A 84 -20.46 -2.88 -0.52
CA LEU A 84 -21.51 -1.92 -0.26
C LEU A 84 -22.92 -2.52 -0.16
N GLU A 85 -23.13 -3.79 -0.48
CA GLU A 85 -24.47 -4.40 -0.58
C GLU A 85 -25.34 -4.21 0.67
N ASP A 86 -24.75 -4.28 1.86
CA ASP A 86 -25.43 -4.21 3.16
C ASP A 86 -25.25 -2.87 3.90
N LYS A 87 -24.64 -1.86 3.28
CA LYS A 87 -24.34 -0.58 3.94
C LYS A 87 -25.46 0.44 3.73
N ASP A 88 -25.67 1.30 4.76
CA ASP A 88 -26.59 2.44 4.66
C ASP A 88 -26.06 3.52 3.71
N ASP A 89 -26.93 4.43 3.26
CA ASP A 89 -26.59 5.45 2.25
C ASP A 89 -25.45 6.37 2.71
N GLU A 90 -25.39 6.74 4.01
CA GLU A 90 -24.35 7.60 4.55
C GLU A 90 -22.97 6.91 4.49
N GLU A 91 -22.93 5.64 4.83
CA GLU A 91 -21.68 4.87 4.77
C GLU A 91 -21.26 4.58 3.34
N ARG A 92 -22.23 4.26 2.45
CA ARG A 92 -21.97 4.08 1.01
C ARG A 92 -21.28 5.30 0.40
N GLU A 93 -21.78 6.50 0.68
CA GLU A 93 -21.17 7.75 0.20
C GLU A 93 -19.71 7.89 0.64
N LYS A 94 -19.43 7.69 1.92
CA LYS A 94 -18.07 7.79 2.48
C LYS A 94 -17.12 6.74 1.90
N VAL A 95 -17.59 5.51 1.75
CA VAL A 95 -16.80 4.41 1.17
C VAL A 95 -16.49 4.70 -0.30
N LEU A 96 -17.48 5.09 -1.10
CA LEU A 96 -17.28 5.44 -2.51
C LEU A 96 -16.30 6.61 -2.68
N GLU A 97 -16.38 7.59 -1.79
CA GLU A 97 -15.47 8.72 -1.80
C GLU A 97 -14.02 8.30 -1.47
N ALA A 98 -13.83 7.46 -0.44
CA ALA A 98 -12.53 6.95 -0.03
C ALA A 98 -11.90 6.03 -1.09
N THR A 99 -12.68 5.06 -1.57
CA THR A 99 -12.22 4.10 -2.59
C THR A 99 -12.00 4.77 -3.94
N GLY A 100 -12.84 5.73 -4.32
CA GLY A 100 -12.63 6.55 -5.52
C GLY A 100 -11.30 7.32 -5.50
N TYR A 101 -10.91 7.86 -4.34
CA TYR A 101 -9.58 8.45 -4.15
C TYR A 101 -8.46 7.41 -4.35
N LEU A 102 -8.59 6.24 -3.76
CA LEU A 102 -7.58 5.18 -3.88
C LEU A 102 -7.43 4.68 -5.32
N LEU A 103 -8.55 4.43 -6.02
CA LEU A 103 -8.53 3.97 -7.41
C LEU A 103 -7.94 5.02 -8.36
N ARG A 104 -8.26 6.31 -8.15
CA ARG A 104 -7.63 7.41 -8.91
C ARG A 104 -6.13 7.43 -8.68
N THR A 105 -5.67 7.31 -7.44
CA THR A 105 -4.24 7.27 -7.10
C THR A 105 -3.53 6.09 -7.77
N GLU A 106 -4.17 4.93 -7.87
CA GLU A 106 -3.64 3.78 -8.61
C GLU A 106 -3.58 4.05 -10.12
N SER A 107 -4.59 4.71 -10.68
CA SER A 107 -4.60 5.11 -12.09
C SER A 107 -3.47 6.09 -12.41
N ASP A 108 -3.30 7.12 -11.58
CA ASP A 108 -2.22 8.12 -11.72
C ASP A 108 -0.83 7.46 -11.63
N LEU A 109 -0.71 6.45 -10.75
CA LEU A 109 0.51 5.65 -10.67
C LEU A 109 0.77 4.88 -11.97
N LEU A 110 -0.26 4.22 -12.55
CA LEU A 110 -0.13 3.46 -13.80
C LEU A 110 0.33 4.33 -14.96
N ASP A 111 -0.09 5.58 -15.01
CA ASP A 111 0.30 6.54 -16.06
C ASP A 111 1.80 6.87 -16.03
N VAL A 112 2.44 6.81 -14.86
CA VAL A 112 3.88 7.07 -14.71
C VAL A 112 4.74 5.80 -14.68
N MET A 113 4.14 4.61 -14.57
CA MET A 113 4.85 3.33 -14.52
C MET A 113 5.26 2.85 -15.91
N SER A 114 6.51 2.36 -16.06
CA SER A 114 6.96 1.63 -17.25
C SER A 114 6.51 0.16 -17.21
N GLU A 115 6.50 -0.51 -18.37
CA GLU A 115 6.04 -1.90 -18.48
C GLU A 115 6.90 -2.89 -17.66
N ASP A 116 8.19 -2.62 -17.53
CA ASP A 116 9.15 -3.42 -16.76
C ASP A 116 9.26 -2.96 -15.29
N SER A 117 8.16 -2.51 -14.71
CA SER A 117 8.14 -1.97 -13.36
C SER A 117 7.16 -2.68 -12.41
N ALA A 118 7.38 -2.47 -11.13
CA ALA A 118 6.49 -2.91 -10.07
C ALA A 118 6.23 -1.79 -9.06
N LYS A 119 5.06 -1.81 -8.42
CA LYS A 119 4.81 -0.99 -7.24
C LYS A 119 5.05 -1.80 -5.97
N PHE A 120 5.61 -1.18 -4.96
CA PHE A 120 5.49 -1.65 -3.59
C PHE A 120 4.15 -1.18 -3.04
N SER A 121 3.25 -2.12 -2.80
CA SER A 121 1.89 -1.82 -2.34
C SER A 121 1.84 -1.59 -0.84
N PHE A 122 2.69 -2.31 -0.08
CA PHE A 122 2.70 -2.24 1.37
C PHE A 122 4.08 -2.62 1.92
N LEU A 123 4.55 -1.88 2.92
CA LEU A 123 5.78 -2.20 3.66
C LEU A 123 5.67 -1.67 5.08
N VAL A 124 5.51 -2.56 6.04
CA VAL A 124 5.42 -2.23 7.46
C VAL A 124 6.31 -3.15 8.29
N SER A 125 6.89 -2.61 9.35
CA SER A 125 7.68 -3.38 10.30
C SER A 125 7.49 -2.87 11.72
N TYR A 126 7.33 -3.79 12.66
CA TYR A 126 7.30 -3.54 14.10
C TYR A 126 8.69 -3.57 14.73
N ARG A 127 9.68 -4.12 14.02
CA ARG A 127 11.02 -4.34 14.57
C ARG A 127 12.10 -3.80 13.64
N ARG A 128 13.07 -3.09 14.22
CA ARG A 128 14.19 -2.51 13.46
C ARG A 128 14.95 -3.57 12.66
N GLY A 129 15.25 -3.28 11.41
CA GLY A 129 16.00 -4.15 10.50
C GLY A 129 15.15 -5.09 9.66
N TYR A 130 13.95 -5.47 10.10
CA TYR A 130 13.08 -6.40 9.40
C TYR A 130 12.55 -5.84 8.07
N ALA A 131 12.11 -4.57 8.04
CA ALA A 131 11.66 -3.93 6.79
C ALA A 131 12.75 -3.91 5.73
N LYS A 132 13.99 -3.58 6.11
CA LYS A 132 15.12 -3.56 5.19
C LYS A 132 15.40 -4.93 4.59
N ALA A 133 15.38 -5.99 5.41
CA ALA A 133 15.61 -7.35 4.97
C ALA A 133 14.51 -7.83 3.99
N LEU A 134 13.22 -7.55 4.32
CA LEU A 134 12.09 -7.83 3.42
C LEU A 134 12.19 -7.08 2.10
N GLN A 135 12.46 -5.78 2.16
CA GLN A 135 12.60 -4.96 0.97
C GLN A 135 13.71 -5.49 0.06
N GLN A 136 14.88 -5.84 0.61
CA GLN A 136 15.98 -6.42 -0.16
C GLN A 136 15.58 -7.74 -0.81
N ARG A 137 14.90 -8.64 -0.06
CA ARG A 137 14.45 -9.92 -0.57
C ARG A 137 13.41 -9.75 -1.68
N LEU A 138 12.45 -8.84 -1.51
CA LEU A 138 11.42 -8.56 -2.49
C LEU A 138 12.01 -7.93 -3.76
N MET A 139 12.96 -6.99 -3.62
CA MET A 139 13.70 -6.43 -4.76
C MET A 139 14.44 -7.50 -5.55
N GLN A 140 15.08 -8.47 -4.88
CA GLN A 140 15.74 -9.58 -5.57
C GLN A 140 14.75 -10.44 -6.38
N LEU A 141 13.57 -10.70 -5.84
CA LEU A 141 12.50 -11.42 -6.57
C LEU A 141 12.04 -10.63 -7.80
N LEU A 142 11.90 -9.32 -7.67
CA LEU A 142 11.50 -8.44 -8.77
C LEU A 142 12.58 -8.37 -9.87
N ILE A 143 13.85 -8.25 -9.50
CA ILE A 143 14.98 -8.27 -10.45
C ILE A 143 15.00 -9.60 -11.22
N ASN A 144 14.79 -10.73 -10.55
CA ASN A 144 14.75 -12.05 -11.18
C ASN A 144 13.56 -12.21 -12.16
N ARG A 145 12.55 -11.34 -12.06
CA ARG A 145 11.41 -11.23 -13.00
C ARG A 145 11.61 -10.18 -14.09
N GLY A 146 12.79 -9.58 -14.16
CA GLY A 146 13.12 -8.56 -15.17
C GLY A 146 12.66 -7.15 -14.83
N VAL A 147 12.19 -6.91 -13.59
CA VAL A 147 11.82 -5.56 -13.13
C VAL A 147 13.06 -4.71 -12.97
N ARG A 148 13.01 -3.49 -13.53
CA ARG A 148 14.10 -2.52 -13.45
C ARG A 148 13.77 -1.29 -12.61
N LEU A 149 12.48 -1.00 -12.45
CA LEU A 149 12.00 0.16 -11.70
C LEU A 149 10.97 -0.27 -10.67
N THR A 150 11.08 0.29 -9.47
CA THR A 150 10.04 0.18 -8.45
C THR A 150 9.45 1.53 -8.13
N TYR A 151 8.15 1.53 -7.87
CA TYR A 151 7.38 2.70 -7.48
C TYR A 151 6.78 2.53 -6.10
N HIS A 152 6.67 3.63 -5.36
CA HIS A 152 6.05 3.68 -4.05
C HIS A 152 5.13 4.88 -3.97
N ILE A 153 3.91 4.66 -3.49
CA ILE A 153 3.00 5.72 -3.09
C ILE A 153 3.15 5.93 -1.58
N THR A 154 3.25 7.17 -1.17
CA THR A 154 3.25 7.53 0.26
C THR A 154 2.62 8.91 0.43
N VAL A 155 2.31 9.26 1.67
CA VAL A 155 1.67 10.53 2.02
C VAL A 155 2.47 11.28 3.07
N SER A 156 2.23 12.58 3.21
CA SER A 156 2.99 13.46 4.11
C SER A 156 2.85 13.09 5.60
N THR A 157 1.81 12.34 5.96
CA THR A 157 1.59 11.81 7.33
C THR A 157 2.35 10.51 7.62
N CYS A 158 2.97 9.90 6.59
CA CYS A 158 3.81 8.71 6.70
C CYS A 158 5.31 9.07 6.68
N SER A 159 6.18 8.05 6.76
CA SER A 159 7.65 8.20 6.78
C SER A 159 8.23 8.51 5.39
N TRP A 160 7.69 9.50 4.67
CA TRP A 160 8.10 9.83 3.30
C TRP A 160 9.57 10.22 3.16
N GLN A 161 10.21 10.79 4.22
CA GLN A 161 11.63 11.16 4.24
C GLN A 161 12.57 9.95 4.06
N TYR A 162 12.06 8.75 4.30
CA TYR A 162 12.79 7.51 4.05
C TYR A 162 13.21 7.39 2.59
N PHE A 163 12.33 7.72 1.66
CA PHE A 163 12.52 7.50 0.23
C PHE A 163 13.72 8.27 -0.34
N PRO A 164 13.80 9.62 -0.26
CA PRO A 164 14.94 10.34 -0.80
C PRO A 164 16.25 9.96 -0.12
N SER A 165 16.24 9.66 1.19
CA SER A 165 17.46 9.24 1.92
C SER A 165 17.97 7.85 1.50
N HIS A 166 17.17 7.06 0.78
CA HIS A 166 17.51 5.72 0.27
C HIS A 166 17.61 5.67 -1.26
N GLY A 167 17.80 6.83 -1.90
CA GLY A 167 18.04 6.92 -3.34
C GLY A 167 16.81 6.74 -4.22
N PHE A 168 15.63 7.06 -3.68
CA PHE A 168 14.40 7.17 -4.47
C PHE A 168 14.24 8.59 -5.01
N GLU A 169 13.83 8.71 -6.25
CA GLU A 169 13.47 9.94 -6.93
C GLU A 169 11.97 10.20 -6.77
N LYS A 170 11.60 11.42 -6.37
CA LYS A 170 10.20 11.85 -6.36
C LYS A 170 9.78 12.19 -7.79
N VAL A 171 8.77 11.48 -8.32
CA VAL A 171 8.27 11.65 -9.70
C VAL A 171 6.90 12.31 -9.76
N HIS A 172 6.17 12.32 -8.63
CA HIS A 172 4.89 13.01 -8.52
C HIS A 172 4.69 13.57 -7.12
N GLU A 173 4.01 14.74 -7.04
CA GLU A 173 3.59 15.38 -5.82
C GLU A 173 2.25 16.06 -6.07
N GLU A 174 1.27 15.78 -5.22
CA GLU A 174 -0.06 16.39 -5.27
C GLU A 174 -0.47 16.86 -3.88
N LEU A 175 -0.97 18.09 -3.78
CA LEU A 175 -1.68 18.56 -2.59
C LEU A 175 -3.11 18.00 -2.62
N VAL A 176 -3.45 17.15 -1.67
CA VAL A 176 -4.79 16.59 -1.54
C VAL A 176 -5.60 17.49 -0.62
N GLU A 177 -6.28 18.47 -1.21
CA GLU A 177 -7.03 19.52 -0.46
C GLU A 177 -8.02 18.94 0.54
N ARG A 178 -8.71 17.84 0.16
CA ARG A 178 -9.70 17.16 0.98
C ARG A 178 -9.19 16.71 2.35
N PHE A 179 -7.94 16.26 2.43
CA PHE A 179 -7.31 15.80 3.68
C PHE A 179 -6.42 16.87 4.30
N SER A 180 -6.32 18.05 3.66
CA SER A 180 -5.49 19.15 4.10
C SER A 180 -6.24 20.03 5.09
N THR A 181 -5.48 20.63 6.02
CA THR A 181 -5.93 21.75 6.84
C THR A 181 -4.95 22.90 6.68
N PRO A 182 -5.31 24.15 7.00
CA PRO A 182 -4.38 25.27 6.93
C PRO A 182 -3.10 25.08 7.77
N ALA A 183 -3.20 24.31 8.86
CA ALA A 183 -2.08 24.01 9.74
C ALA A 183 -1.28 22.78 9.31
N GLN A 184 -1.88 21.89 8.51
CA GLN A 184 -1.27 20.62 8.13
C GLN A 184 -1.69 20.24 6.71
N PRO A 185 -0.92 20.65 5.68
CA PRO A 185 -1.17 20.24 4.31
C PRO A 185 -0.91 18.73 4.15
N TYR A 186 -1.78 18.07 3.41
CA TYR A 186 -1.68 16.64 3.12
C TYR A 186 -1.21 16.45 1.69
N TYR A 187 -0.01 15.89 1.52
CA TYR A 187 0.57 15.61 0.20
C TYR A 187 0.59 14.13 -0.08
N LEU A 188 0.26 13.78 -1.32
CA LEU A 188 0.55 12.50 -1.94
C LEU A 188 1.89 12.60 -2.68
N TYR A 189 2.71 11.59 -2.53
CA TYR A 189 3.99 11.46 -3.24
C TYR A 189 4.07 10.12 -3.96
N ILE A 190 4.59 10.12 -5.19
CA ILE A 190 5.05 8.92 -5.88
C ILE A 190 6.57 9.00 -5.99
N TYR A 191 7.23 7.99 -5.47
CA TYR A 191 8.68 7.81 -5.56
C TYR A 191 9.02 6.66 -6.48
N ARG A 192 10.13 6.82 -7.20
CA ARG A 192 10.67 5.82 -8.13
C ARG A 192 12.10 5.45 -7.72
N LYS A 193 12.48 4.19 -7.91
CA LYS A 193 13.86 3.73 -7.74
C LYS A 193 14.22 2.70 -8.79
N ARG A 194 15.41 2.85 -9.39
CA ARG A 194 16.04 1.83 -10.20
C ARG A 194 16.64 0.73 -9.33
N ILE A 195 16.45 -0.54 -9.72
CA ILE A 195 16.83 -1.72 -8.92
C ILE A 195 17.68 -2.74 -9.66
N ASP A 196 18.15 -2.42 -10.87
CA ASP A 196 19.08 -3.22 -11.69
C ASP A 196 20.54 -3.01 -11.31
#